data_e0e9cd7ea18b4a4faec09d3fc4bc3be8
#
_entry.id   e0e9cd7ea18b4a4faec09d3fc4bc3be8
#
_cell.length_a   1.000
_cell.length_b   1.000
_cell.length_c   1.000
_cell.angle_alpha   90.00
_cell.angle_beta   90.00
_cell.angle_gamma   90.00
#
_symmetry.space_group_name_H-M   'P 1'
#
loop_
_entity.id
_entity.type
_entity.pdbx_description
1 polymer ?
#
loop_
_entity_poly.entity_id
_entity_poly.type
_entity_poly.pdbx_seq_one_letter_code
_entity_poly.pdbx_strand_id
1 'polypeptide(L)'
;MARSAPCSDLINKQCIIATAIVALWMSLTPRASAQDQQVAADRFASLALACVHQEYPNHVSHSMQSDADVAPPRELTPAFYGCLDWHSSVHGHWLLARLARQYPESEYAQPAREALAQSLTREHLLAESAYVSAKGRRSFERPYGIAWLLQLAAELDEWDDLQAADWRENIRPLETALVARLTDWLPNLTYPVRSGTHSQTAFALGLALDWAR
;
A
#
# COMPACT_ATOMS: atom_id res chain seq x y z
N MET A 1 -4.80 -49.85 53.72
CA MET A 1 -5.63 -48.90 53.01
C MET A 1 -4.78 -47.69 52.62
N ALA A 2 -4.23 -47.70 51.39
CA ALA A 2 -3.45 -46.57 50.88
C ALA A 2 -4.41 -45.65 50.04
N ARG A 3 -4.53 -44.41 50.43
CA ARG A 3 -5.32 -43.38 49.67
C ARG A 3 -4.50 -42.89 48.49
N SER A 4 -4.97 -43.10 47.28
CA SER A 4 -4.46 -42.50 46.05
C SER A 4 -4.77 -41.00 46.05
N ALA A 5 -3.76 -40.13 45.95
CA ALA A 5 -3.94 -38.70 45.74
C ALA A 5 -4.46 -38.43 44.31
N PRO A 6 -5.35 -37.46 44.11
CA PRO A 6 -5.93 -37.23 42.78
C PRO A 6 -4.91 -36.55 41.85
N CYS A 7 -4.78 -37.12 40.65
CA CYS A 7 -3.90 -36.67 39.58
C CYS A 7 -4.29 -35.33 38.95
N SER A 8 -5.41 -34.73 39.36
CA SER A 8 -5.97 -33.46 38.85
C SER A 8 -5.22 -32.21 39.28
N ASP A 9 -4.58 -32.23 40.47
CA ASP A 9 -3.92 -31.02 41.02
C ASP A 9 -2.57 -30.71 40.35
N LEU A 10 -1.86 -31.71 39.83
CA LEU A 10 -0.58 -31.53 39.15
C LEU A 10 -0.78 -30.92 37.74
N ILE A 11 -1.81 -31.35 37.04
CA ILE A 11 -2.15 -30.84 35.67
C ILE A 11 -2.58 -29.38 35.75
N ASN A 12 -3.37 -29.01 36.77
CA ASN A 12 -3.82 -27.62 36.95
C ASN A 12 -2.65 -26.66 37.29
N LYS A 13 -1.70 -27.09 38.14
CA LYS A 13 -0.53 -26.28 38.48
C LYS A 13 0.42 -26.10 37.29
N GLN A 14 0.61 -27.11 36.45
CA GLN A 14 1.43 -27.02 35.24
C GLN A 14 0.80 -26.09 34.19
N CYS A 15 -0.52 -26.14 34.00
CA CYS A 15 -1.24 -25.23 33.12
C CYS A 15 -1.14 -23.77 33.58
N ILE A 16 -1.29 -23.50 34.87
CA ILE A 16 -1.19 -22.15 35.44
C ILE A 16 0.23 -21.58 35.29
N ILE A 17 1.26 -22.39 35.51
CA ILE A 17 2.66 -21.97 35.33
C ILE A 17 2.98 -21.72 33.87
N ALA A 18 2.52 -22.55 32.95
CA ALA A 18 2.70 -22.36 31.49
C ALA A 18 2.02 -21.08 31.00
N THR A 19 0.81 -20.82 31.47
CA THR A 19 0.05 -19.59 31.11
C THR A 19 0.73 -18.34 31.68
N ALA A 20 1.25 -18.39 32.89
CA ALA A 20 1.98 -17.28 33.49
C ALA A 20 3.32 -16.99 32.80
N ILE A 21 4.03 -18.02 32.34
CA ILE A 21 5.28 -17.86 31.60
C ILE A 21 5.01 -17.25 30.22
N VAL A 22 4.00 -17.69 29.52
CA VAL A 22 3.60 -17.12 28.20
C VAL A 22 3.16 -15.65 28.37
N ALA A 23 2.39 -15.33 29.40
CA ALA A 23 1.99 -13.96 29.69
C ALA A 23 3.19 -13.06 30.05
N LEU A 24 4.17 -13.57 30.79
CA LEU A 24 5.39 -12.87 31.13
C LEU A 24 6.29 -12.64 29.91
N TRP A 25 6.36 -13.61 28.98
CA TRP A 25 7.11 -13.46 27.72
C TRP A 25 6.47 -12.42 26.79
N MET A 26 5.14 -12.33 26.72
CA MET A 26 4.44 -11.30 25.96
C MET A 26 4.63 -9.89 26.53
N SER A 27 4.89 -9.74 27.82
CA SER A 27 5.17 -8.45 28.45
C SER A 27 6.64 -8.01 28.35
N LEU A 28 7.54 -8.91 27.96
CA LEU A 28 8.99 -8.65 27.83
C LEU A 28 9.43 -8.34 26.39
N THR A 29 8.53 -8.40 25.39
CA THR A 29 8.87 -7.90 24.06
C THR A 29 8.94 -6.38 24.10
N PRO A 30 10.10 -5.77 23.82
CA PRO A 30 10.21 -4.31 23.77
C PRO A 30 9.28 -3.80 22.67
N ARG A 31 8.19 -3.12 23.05
CA ARG A 31 7.41 -2.31 22.11
C ARG A 31 8.25 -1.07 21.82
N ALA A 32 8.39 -0.74 20.54
CA ALA A 32 8.96 0.54 20.15
C ALA A 32 8.24 1.66 20.93
N SER A 33 9.00 2.57 21.52
CA SER A 33 8.41 3.71 22.20
C SER A 33 7.64 4.59 21.20
N ALA A 34 6.70 5.40 21.67
CA ALA A 34 6.02 6.37 20.81
C ALA A 34 7.03 7.31 20.12
N GLN A 35 8.13 7.63 20.79
CA GLN A 35 9.21 8.43 20.24
C GLN A 35 9.96 7.70 19.11
N ASP A 36 10.25 6.40 19.24
CA ASP A 36 10.89 5.61 18.19
C ASP A 36 9.99 5.49 16.96
N GLN A 37 8.66 5.36 17.16
CA GLN A 37 7.69 5.33 16.09
C GLN A 37 7.61 6.67 15.35
N GLN A 38 7.65 7.80 16.06
CA GLN A 38 7.67 9.14 15.48
C GLN A 38 8.94 9.36 14.65
N VAL A 39 10.12 9.03 15.18
CA VAL A 39 11.40 9.13 14.46
C VAL A 39 11.39 8.29 13.16
N ALA A 40 10.81 7.09 13.22
CA ALA A 40 10.65 6.25 12.04
C ALA A 40 9.68 6.89 11.02
N ALA A 41 8.56 7.44 11.47
CA ALA A 41 7.58 8.12 10.63
C ALA A 41 8.18 9.35 9.92
N ASP A 42 8.93 10.19 10.65
CA ASP A 42 9.63 11.37 10.10
C ASP A 42 10.60 10.96 8.98
N ARG A 43 11.38 9.91 9.21
CA ARG A 43 12.31 9.39 8.21
C ARG A 43 11.60 8.87 6.97
N PHE A 44 10.53 8.11 7.14
CA PHE A 44 9.78 7.55 6.02
C PHE A 44 9.03 8.64 5.23
N ALA A 45 8.45 9.63 5.90
CA ALA A 45 7.83 10.79 5.25
C ALA A 45 8.86 11.55 4.40
N SER A 46 10.05 11.82 4.95
CA SER A 46 11.13 12.49 4.23
C SER A 46 11.56 11.74 2.98
N LEU A 47 11.67 10.41 3.04
CA LEU A 47 12.01 9.57 1.88
C LEU A 47 10.93 9.65 0.79
N ALA A 48 9.65 9.58 1.15
CA ALA A 48 8.55 9.69 0.19
C ALA A 48 8.47 11.08 -0.43
N LEU A 49 8.54 12.14 0.38
CA LEU A 49 8.53 13.53 -0.10
C LEU A 49 9.69 13.84 -1.06
N ALA A 50 10.85 13.24 -0.82
CA ALA A 50 12.01 13.42 -1.69
C ALA A 50 11.84 12.77 -3.07
N CYS A 51 10.95 11.79 -3.24
CA CYS A 51 10.90 11.03 -4.48
C CYS A 51 9.57 11.15 -5.27
N VAL A 52 8.41 11.38 -4.63
CA VAL A 52 7.10 11.30 -5.34
C VAL A 52 6.98 12.26 -6.52
N HIS A 53 7.72 13.35 -6.55
CA HIS A 53 7.77 14.31 -7.66
C HIS A 53 9.16 14.40 -8.32
N GLN A 54 10.10 13.51 -7.96
CA GLN A 54 11.39 13.40 -8.63
C GLN A 54 11.23 12.50 -9.86
N GLU A 55 11.21 13.12 -11.05
CA GLU A 55 10.94 12.42 -12.30
C GLU A 55 12.05 11.43 -12.70
N TYR A 56 13.31 11.76 -12.42
CA TYR A 56 14.48 10.95 -12.84
C TYR A 56 15.42 10.65 -11.67
N PRO A 57 16.05 9.42 -11.68
CA PRO A 57 15.94 8.34 -12.66
C PRO A 57 14.55 7.70 -12.64
N ASN A 58 14.07 7.18 -13.80
CA ASN A 58 12.78 6.55 -13.94
C ASN A 58 12.82 5.31 -14.83
N HIS A 59 11.96 4.34 -14.51
CA HIS A 59 11.78 3.10 -15.26
C HIS A 59 10.34 3.02 -15.78
N VAL A 60 10.11 3.43 -17.01
CA VAL A 60 8.83 3.27 -17.69
C VAL A 60 8.75 1.87 -18.29
N SER A 61 7.77 1.08 -17.86
CA SER A 61 7.57 -0.30 -18.31
C SER A 61 6.26 -0.45 -19.07
N HIS A 62 6.28 -0.15 -20.38
CA HIS A 62 5.13 -0.40 -21.25
C HIS A 62 5.56 -0.86 -22.66
N SER A 63 4.64 -1.52 -23.37
CA SER A 63 4.84 -1.84 -24.78
C SER A 63 4.34 -0.70 -25.63
N MET A 64 5.24 -0.07 -26.39
CA MET A 64 4.90 0.98 -27.37
C MET A 64 4.16 0.39 -28.57
N GLN A 65 3.13 1.07 -29.01
CA GLN A 65 2.36 0.72 -30.22
C GLN A 65 2.72 1.61 -31.40
N SER A 66 3.26 2.81 -31.13
CA SER A 66 3.69 3.80 -32.11
C SER A 66 4.58 4.86 -31.44
N ASP A 67 5.12 5.79 -32.26
CA ASP A 67 5.91 6.93 -31.77
C ASP A 67 5.10 7.83 -30.79
N ALA A 68 3.78 7.81 -30.86
CA ALA A 68 2.91 8.55 -29.95
C ALA A 68 2.94 8.03 -28.50
N ASP A 69 3.51 6.83 -28.27
CA ASP A 69 3.73 6.29 -26.94
C ASP A 69 5.04 6.78 -26.27
N VAL A 70 5.83 7.57 -26.99
CA VAL A 70 7.11 8.10 -26.51
C VAL A 70 6.86 9.45 -25.85
N ALA A 71 6.86 9.48 -24.51
CA ALA A 71 6.73 10.71 -23.74
C ALA A 71 7.46 10.59 -22.40
N PRO A 72 7.80 11.71 -21.75
CA PRO A 72 8.40 11.65 -20.40
C PRO A 72 7.39 11.11 -19.36
N PRO A 73 7.89 10.54 -18.24
CA PRO A 73 7.04 9.94 -17.21
C PRO A 73 5.88 10.83 -16.76
N ARG A 74 6.11 12.12 -16.49
CA ARG A 74 5.06 13.07 -16.05
C ARG A 74 3.94 13.30 -17.07
N GLU A 75 4.17 13.03 -18.35
CA GLU A 75 3.14 13.13 -19.40
C GLU A 75 2.39 11.81 -19.57
N LEU A 76 3.08 10.67 -19.35
CA LEU A 76 2.46 9.35 -19.44
C LEU A 76 1.57 9.05 -18.22
N THR A 77 2.08 9.35 -17.03
CA THR A 77 1.44 9.03 -15.74
C THR A 77 1.52 10.23 -14.79
N PRO A 78 0.73 11.30 -15.04
CA PRO A 78 0.92 12.60 -14.37
C PRO A 78 0.65 12.60 -12.87
N ALA A 79 -0.11 11.65 -12.33
CA ALA A 79 -0.30 11.52 -10.90
C ALA A 79 0.87 10.77 -10.23
N PHE A 80 1.42 9.72 -10.88
CA PHE A 80 2.40 8.81 -10.28
C PHE A 80 3.66 8.67 -11.14
N TYR A 81 4.31 9.79 -11.46
CA TYR A 81 5.50 9.82 -12.33
C TYR A 81 6.84 9.80 -11.57
N GLY A 82 6.81 10.06 -10.25
CA GLY A 82 8.03 10.19 -9.46
C GLY A 82 8.61 8.87 -8.97
N CYS A 83 9.60 8.97 -8.09
CA CYS A 83 10.39 7.84 -7.59
C CYS A 83 11.10 7.10 -8.74
N LEU A 84 11.14 5.77 -8.74
CA LEU A 84 11.82 4.99 -9.79
C LEU A 84 10.85 4.55 -10.89
N ASP A 85 9.63 4.18 -10.51
CA ASP A 85 8.60 3.65 -11.39
C ASP A 85 7.19 3.95 -10.84
N TRP A 86 6.17 3.57 -11.59
CA TRP A 86 4.79 3.86 -11.24
C TRP A 86 4.39 3.32 -9.85
N HIS A 87 4.67 2.05 -9.58
CA HIS A 87 4.28 1.48 -8.27
C HIS A 87 5.07 2.08 -7.11
N SER A 88 6.34 2.43 -7.29
CA SER A 88 7.12 3.11 -6.26
C SER A 88 6.53 4.48 -5.93
N SER A 89 6.04 5.20 -6.94
CA SER A 89 5.33 6.47 -6.75
C SER A 89 4.03 6.25 -5.98
N VAL A 90 3.22 5.25 -6.36
CA VAL A 90 1.98 4.90 -5.63
C VAL A 90 2.27 4.54 -4.17
N HIS A 91 3.34 3.76 -3.88
CA HIS A 91 3.77 3.47 -2.50
C HIS A 91 4.08 4.75 -1.72
N GLY A 92 4.81 5.68 -2.36
CA GLY A 92 5.15 6.97 -1.75
C GLY A 92 3.90 7.76 -1.38
N HIS A 93 2.93 7.85 -2.29
CA HIS A 93 1.66 8.54 -2.04
C HIS A 93 0.81 7.85 -0.96
N TRP A 94 0.71 6.51 -0.98
CA TRP A 94 0.07 5.78 0.11
C TRP A 94 0.72 6.06 1.45
N LEU A 95 2.05 6.06 1.51
CA LEU A 95 2.79 6.31 2.74
C LEU A 95 2.55 7.74 3.26
N LEU A 96 2.55 8.73 2.37
CA LEU A 96 2.24 10.13 2.73
C LEU A 96 0.81 10.28 3.26
N ALA A 97 -0.18 9.64 2.61
CA ALA A 97 -1.57 9.65 3.06
C ALA A 97 -1.69 9.03 4.47
N ARG A 98 -1.11 7.84 4.67
CA ARG A 98 -1.14 7.14 5.94
C ARG A 98 -0.47 7.92 7.07
N LEU A 99 0.70 8.49 6.82
CA LEU A 99 1.44 9.23 7.83
C LEU A 99 0.77 10.57 8.16
N ALA A 100 0.25 11.31 7.17
CA ALA A 100 -0.49 12.55 7.41
C ALA A 100 -1.81 12.30 8.17
N ARG A 101 -2.47 11.16 7.93
CA ARG A 101 -3.65 10.73 8.68
C ARG A 101 -3.31 10.37 10.13
N GLN A 102 -2.26 9.58 10.33
CA GLN A 102 -1.90 9.05 11.66
C GLN A 102 -1.22 10.08 12.56
N TYR A 103 -0.52 11.04 11.97
CA TYR A 103 0.26 12.06 12.68
C TYR A 103 -0.05 13.47 12.15
N PRO A 104 -1.29 13.97 12.30
CA PRO A 104 -1.73 15.22 11.70
C PRO A 104 -0.98 16.46 12.20
N GLU A 105 -0.40 16.38 13.40
CA GLU A 105 0.36 17.48 14.03
C GLU A 105 1.87 17.41 13.73
N SER A 106 2.32 16.46 12.90
CA SER A 106 3.74 16.35 12.54
C SER A 106 4.17 17.41 11.54
N GLU A 107 5.46 17.77 11.53
CA GLU A 107 6.03 18.74 10.61
C GLU A 107 5.88 18.33 9.13
N TYR A 108 5.79 17.04 8.84
CA TYR A 108 5.60 16.52 7.49
C TYR A 108 4.12 16.42 7.06
N ALA A 109 3.16 16.59 7.97
CA ALA A 109 1.75 16.40 7.63
C ALA A 109 1.28 17.37 6.54
N GLN A 110 1.61 18.65 6.67
CA GLN A 110 1.25 19.66 5.67
C GLN A 110 2.01 19.45 4.34
N PRO A 111 3.35 19.27 4.30
CA PRO A 111 4.05 18.88 3.06
C PRO A 111 3.50 17.62 2.38
N ALA A 112 3.10 16.61 3.14
CA ALA A 112 2.50 15.41 2.60
C ALA A 112 1.14 15.70 1.93
N ARG A 113 0.28 16.51 2.56
CA ARG A 113 -1.00 16.96 1.98
C ARG A 113 -0.79 17.75 0.68
N GLU A 114 0.20 18.62 0.64
CA GLU A 114 0.54 19.40 -0.56
C GLU A 114 1.00 18.50 -1.70
N ALA A 115 1.84 17.50 -1.41
CA ALA A 115 2.28 16.51 -2.40
C ALA A 115 1.11 15.67 -2.93
N LEU A 116 0.21 15.21 -2.05
CA LEU A 116 -1.00 14.49 -2.44
C LEU A 116 -1.93 15.36 -3.30
N ALA A 117 -2.13 16.62 -2.92
CA ALA A 117 -2.98 17.56 -3.66
C ALA A 117 -2.44 17.86 -5.07
N GLN A 118 -1.12 17.92 -5.24
CA GLN A 118 -0.49 18.09 -6.54
C GLN A 118 -0.75 16.89 -7.46
N SER A 119 -0.70 15.67 -6.93
CA SER A 119 -0.81 14.43 -7.70
C SER A 119 -2.26 14.00 -7.92
N LEU A 120 -3.08 13.98 -6.85
CA LEU A 120 -4.41 13.38 -6.85
C LEU A 120 -5.50 14.32 -7.39
N THR A 121 -5.16 15.08 -8.44
CA THR A 121 -6.14 15.91 -9.14
C THR A 121 -7.02 15.04 -10.04
N ARG A 122 -8.25 15.48 -10.28
CA ARG A 122 -9.17 14.79 -11.21
C ARG A 122 -8.57 14.68 -12.62
N GLU A 123 -7.89 15.71 -13.09
CA GLU A 123 -7.26 15.74 -14.42
C GLU A 123 -6.17 14.68 -14.54
N HIS A 124 -5.22 14.62 -13.61
CA HIS A 124 -4.14 13.64 -13.63
C HIS A 124 -4.67 12.20 -13.57
N LEU A 125 -5.62 11.94 -12.67
CA LEU A 125 -6.16 10.58 -12.48
C LEU A 125 -7.03 10.10 -13.63
N LEU A 126 -7.71 11.00 -14.35
CA LEU A 126 -8.39 10.67 -15.61
C LEU A 126 -7.39 10.37 -16.74
N ALA A 127 -6.30 11.14 -16.83
CA ALA A 127 -5.24 10.89 -17.81
C ALA A 127 -4.57 9.53 -17.55
N GLU A 128 -4.28 9.20 -16.29
CA GLU A 128 -3.77 7.88 -15.94
C GLU A 128 -4.75 6.74 -16.19
N SER A 129 -6.03 6.95 -15.92
CA SER A 129 -7.06 5.96 -16.24
C SER A 129 -7.12 5.68 -17.77
N ALA A 130 -6.97 6.71 -18.59
CA ALA A 130 -6.85 6.57 -20.03
C ALA A 130 -5.56 5.83 -20.44
N TYR A 131 -4.42 6.21 -19.84
CA TYR A 131 -3.14 5.57 -20.09
C TYR A 131 -3.17 4.06 -19.78
N VAL A 132 -3.63 3.67 -18.60
CA VAL A 132 -3.69 2.25 -18.24
C VAL A 132 -4.68 1.47 -19.08
N SER A 133 -5.73 2.11 -19.60
CA SER A 133 -6.75 1.48 -20.43
C SER A 133 -6.34 1.34 -21.90
N ALA A 134 -5.25 1.99 -22.32
CA ALA A 134 -4.77 1.98 -23.69
C ALA A 134 -4.35 0.58 -24.17
N LYS A 135 -4.37 0.40 -25.50
CA LYS A 135 -3.91 -0.84 -26.14
C LYS A 135 -2.44 -1.11 -25.79
N GLY A 136 -2.11 -2.37 -25.50
CA GLY A 136 -0.76 -2.79 -25.13
C GLY A 136 -0.43 -2.67 -23.63
N ARG A 137 -1.34 -2.13 -22.80
CA ARG A 137 -1.12 -1.91 -21.36
C ARG A 137 -1.68 -3.03 -20.46
N ARG A 138 -2.17 -4.16 -21.00
CA ARG A 138 -2.84 -5.21 -20.19
C ARG A 138 -2.01 -5.78 -19.03
N SER A 139 -0.70 -5.85 -19.16
CA SER A 139 0.22 -6.34 -18.13
C SER A 139 0.82 -5.24 -17.25
N PHE A 140 0.59 -3.97 -17.59
CA PHE A 140 1.12 -2.84 -16.84
C PHE A 140 0.74 -2.93 -15.37
N GLU A 141 1.74 -2.96 -14.50
CA GLU A 141 1.64 -2.97 -13.02
C GLU A 141 0.86 -4.13 -12.40
N ARG A 142 0.59 -5.19 -13.13
CA ARG A 142 -0.22 -6.34 -12.66
C ARG A 142 0.65 -7.45 -12.05
N PRO A 143 0.38 -7.95 -10.83
CA PRO A 143 -0.69 -7.47 -9.94
C PRO A 143 -0.23 -6.46 -8.90
N TYR A 144 1.09 -6.26 -8.71
CA TYR A 144 1.71 -5.60 -7.56
C TYR A 144 1.35 -4.10 -7.47
N GLY A 145 1.59 -3.35 -8.54
CA GLY A 145 1.28 -1.92 -8.56
C GLY A 145 -0.22 -1.64 -8.46
N ILE A 146 -1.05 -2.50 -9.11
CA ILE A 146 -2.51 -2.42 -8.95
C ILE A 146 -2.90 -2.56 -7.48
N ALA A 147 -2.36 -3.55 -6.79
CA ALA A 147 -2.68 -3.79 -5.38
C ALA A 147 -2.28 -2.61 -4.48
N TRP A 148 -1.17 -1.93 -4.78
CA TRP A 148 -0.77 -0.73 -4.05
C TRP A 148 -1.69 0.47 -4.32
N LEU A 149 -2.22 0.62 -5.54
CA LEU A 149 -3.23 1.64 -5.79
C LEU A 149 -4.51 1.38 -4.99
N LEU A 150 -4.94 0.11 -4.91
CA LEU A 150 -6.08 -0.27 -4.09
C LEU A 150 -5.82 0.03 -2.60
N GLN A 151 -4.60 -0.20 -2.13
CA GLN A 151 -4.23 0.14 -0.75
C GLN A 151 -4.23 1.67 -0.51
N LEU A 152 -3.81 2.49 -1.49
CA LEU A 152 -3.96 3.94 -1.42
C LEU A 152 -5.44 4.34 -1.38
N ALA A 153 -6.29 3.75 -2.21
CA ALA A 153 -7.73 4.02 -2.20
C ALA A 153 -8.37 3.67 -0.85
N ALA A 154 -8.02 2.53 -0.26
CA ALA A 154 -8.47 2.14 1.08
C ALA A 154 -8.02 3.13 2.16
N GLU A 155 -6.78 3.60 2.12
CA GLU A 155 -6.26 4.60 3.06
C GLU A 155 -7.03 5.92 3.00
N LEU A 156 -7.42 6.34 1.79
CA LEU A 156 -8.23 7.55 1.59
C LEU A 156 -9.69 7.35 2.05
N ASP A 157 -10.27 6.15 1.89
CA ASP A 157 -11.60 5.82 2.43
C ASP A 157 -11.65 5.83 3.96
N GLU A 158 -10.56 5.40 4.61
CA GLU A 158 -10.45 5.41 6.06
C GLU A 158 -10.17 6.80 6.67
N TRP A 159 -9.85 7.78 5.85
CA TRP A 159 -9.47 9.11 6.31
C TRP A 159 -10.69 10.04 6.40
N ASP A 160 -11.19 10.27 7.61
CA ASP A 160 -12.30 11.20 7.88
C ASP A 160 -11.83 12.66 7.75
N ASP A 161 -11.72 13.13 6.50
CA ASP A 161 -11.18 14.43 6.11
C ASP A 161 -11.77 14.85 4.76
N LEU A 162 -12.18 16.11 4.61
CA LEU A 162 -12.81 16.61 3.38
C LEU A 162 -11.87 16.55 2.17
N GLN A 163 -10.60 16.88 2.34
CA GLN A 163 -9.62 16.83 1.26
C GLN A 163 -9.33 15.39 0.83
N ALA A 164 -9.26 14.46 1.79
CA ALA A 164 -9.12 13.04 1.49
C ALA A 164 -10.33 12.47 0.74
N ALA A 165 -11.54 12.93 1.07
CA ALA A 165 -12.76 12.55 0.36
C ALA A 165 -12.73 13.03 -1.11
N ASP A 166 -12.23 14.24 -1.39
CA ASP A 166 -12.05 14.74 -2.74
C ASP A 166 -11.02 13.89 -3.51
N TRP A 167 -9.89 13.55 -2.90
CA TRP A 167 -8.89 12.67 -3.51
C TRP A 167 -9.44 11.27 -3.76
N ARG A 168 -10.23 10.74 -2.84
CA ARG A 168 -10.90 9.45 -2.98
C ARG A 168 -11.87 9.43 -4.17
N GLU A 169 -12.62 10.49 -4.39
CA GLU A 169 -13.49 10.59 -5.56
C GLU A 169 -12.68 10.73 -6.85
N ASN A 170 -11.57 11.48 -6.83
CA ASN A 170 -10.73 11.66 -7.99
C ASN A 170 -10.05 10.35 -8.46
N ILE A 171 -9.63 9.47 -7.52
CA ILE A 171 -8.94 8.20 -7.85
C ILE A 171 -9.90 7.13 -8.39
N ARG A 172 -11.20 7.25 -8.18
CA ARG A 172 -12.22 6.24 -8.51
C ARG A 172 -12.20 5.75 -9.98
N PRO A 173 -12.04 6.60 -11.00
CA PRO A 173 -11.95 6.14 -12.40
C PRO A 173 -10.76 5.21 -12.65
N LEU A 174 -9.58 5.55 -12.11
CA LEU A 174 -8.37 4.74 -12.22
C LEU A 174 -8.51 3.42 -11.45
N GLU A 175 -9.01 3.47 -10.23
CA GLU A 175 -9.33 2.31 -9.41
C GLU A 175 -10.27 1.35 -10.16
N THR A 176 -11.37 1.85 -10.71
CA THR A 176 -12.35 1.04 -11.47
C THR A 176 -11.70 0.33 -12.66
N ALA A 177 -10.86 1.02 -13.42
CA ALA A 177 -10.16 0.46 -14.58
C ALA A 177 -9.18 -0.66 -14.15
N LEU A 178 -8.47 -0.48 -13.05
CA LEU A 178 -7.50 -1.43 -12.55
C LEU A 178 -8.15 -2.63 -11.83
N VAL A 179 -9.26 -2.43 -11.12
CA VAL A 179 -10.07 -3.51 -10.54
C VAL A 179 -10.62 -4.41 -11.65
N ALA A 180 -11.20 -3.85 -12.71
CA ALA A 180 -11.68 -4.62 -13.86
C ALA A 180 -10.56 -5.47 -14.45
N ARG A 181 -9.36 -4.89 -14.65
CA ARG A 181 -8.18 -5.61 -15.16
C ARG A 181 -7.74 -6.76 -14.25
N LEU A 182 -7.71 -6.54 -12.93
CA LEU A 182 -7.33 -7.57 -11.97
C LEU A 182 -8.35 -8.71 -11.98
N THR A 183 -9.63 -8.37 -11.99
CA THR A 183 -10.75 -9.32 -12.02
C THR A 183 -10.76 -10.16 -13.29
N ASP A 184 -10.50 -9.56 -14.46
CA ASP A 184 -10.40 -10.27 -15.74
C ASP A 184 -9.17 -11.20 -15.81
N TRP A 185 -8.12 -10.86 -15.09
CA TRP A 185 -6.88 -11.64 -15.11
C TRP A 185 -6.88 -12.84 -14.16
N LEU A 186 -7.41 -12.68 -12.95
CA LEU A 186 -7.35 -13.71 -11.90
C LEU A 186 -7.87 -15.10 -12.35
N PRO A 187 -9.00 -15.21 -13.07
CA PRO A 187 -9.50 -16.50 -13.53
C PRO A 187 -8.60 -17.21 -14.55
N ASN A 188 -7.66 -16.47 -15.18
CA ASN A 188 -6.74 -17.03 -16.17
C ASN A 188 -5.45 -17.61 -15.53
N LEU A 189 -5.29 -17.52 -14.22
CA LEU A 189 -4.17 -18.13 -13.52
C LEU A 189 -4.42 -19.62 -13.32
N THR A 190 -3.53 -20.45 -13.84
CA THR A 190 -3.57 -21.91 -13.61
C THR A 190 -3.23 -22.25 -12.16
N TYR A 191 -2.37 -21.43 -11.52
CA TYR A 191 -1.93 -21.57 -10.13
C TYR A 191 -1.46 -20.23 -9.58
N PRO A 192 -1.44 -20.05 -8.24
CA PRO A 192 -0.88 -18.85 -7.63
C PRO A 192 0.62 -18.71 -7.95
N VAL A 193 1.03 -17.48 -8.35
CA VAL A 193 2.45 -17.18 -8.58
C VAL A 193 3.14 -17.00 -7.24
N ARG A 194 4.15 -17.82 -6.96
CA ARG A 194 4.92 -17.84 -5.70
C ARG A 194 6.38 -17.45 -5.88
N SER A 195 6.66 -16.60 -6.84
CA SER A 195 8.00 -16.03 -7.02
C SER A 195 8.26 -14.90 -6.02
N GLY A 196 9.52 -14.62 -5.72
CA GLY A 196 9.91 -13.45 -4.93
C GLY A 196 9.96 -12.14 -5.74
N THR A 197 9.15 -12.02 -6.79
CA THR A 197 9.13 -10.88 -7.72
C THR A 197 7.77 -10.17 -7.68
N HIS A 198 7.64 -9.01 -8.34
CA HIS A 198 6.41 -8.22 -8.42
C HIS A 198 5.23 -8.97 -9.07
N SER A 199 5.48 -10.04 -9.82
CA SER A 199 4.42 -10.86 -10.41
C SER A 199 3.77 -11.85 -9.43
N GLN A 200 4.27 -11.98 -8.20
CA GLN A 200 3.72 -12.87 -7.19
C GLN A 200 2.31 -12.44 -6.73
N THR A 201 1.45 -13.40 -6.42
CA THR A 201 0.03 -13.15 -6.12
C THR A 201 -0.27 -12.99 -4.63
N ALA A 202 0.48 -13.64 -3.73
CA ALA A 202 0.13 -13.69 -2.31
C ALA A 202 0.09 -12.30 -1.66
N PHE A 203 1.12 -11.48 -1.87
CA PHE A 203 1.20 -10.11 -1.34
C PHE A 203 0.13 -9.21 -1.97
N ALA A 204 0.02 -9.24 -3.32
CA ALA A 204 -0.94 -8.41 -4.03
C ALA A 204 -2.40 -8.72 -3.63
N LEU A 205 -2.74 -10.00 -3.46
CA LEU A 205 -4.08 -10.38 -2.99
C LEU A 205 -4.31 -10.00 -1.53
N GLY A 206 -3.28 -9.97 -0.68
CA GLY A 206 -3.38 -9.45 0.68
C GLY A 206 -3.85 -8.01 0.70
N LEU A 207 -3.17 -7.11 -0.04
CA LEU A 207 -3.57 -5.70 -0.16
C LEU A 207 -4.95 -5.51 -0.82
N ALA A 208 -5.25 -6.30 -1.86
CA ALA A 208 -6.55 -6.24 -2.52
C ALA A 208 -7.69 -6.68 -1.59
N LEU A 209 -7.46 -7.64 -0.70
CA LEU A 209 -8.44 -8.06 0.32
C LEU A 209 -8.64 -7.00 1.40
N ASP A 210 -7.60 -6.28 1.80
CA ASP A 210 -7.73 -5.18 2.75
C ASP A 210 -8.58 -4.05 2.17
N TRP A 211 -8.38 -3.71 0.88
CA TRP A 211 -9.21 -2.75 0.16
C TRP A 211 -10.67 -3.21 0.02
N ALA A 212 -10.93 -4.51 -0.16
CA ALA A 212 -12.26 -5.05 -0.42
C ALA A 212 -13.14 -5.21 0.84
N ARG A 213 -12.62 -5.00 2.05
CA ARG A 213 -13.32 -5.13 3.33
C ARG A 213 -14.03 -3.85 3.72
#